data_070ee74547802937b7225a39e08afcbc
#
_entry.id   070ee74547802937b7225a39e08afcbc
#
_cell.length_a   1.000
_cell.length_b   1.000
_cell.length_c   1.000
_cell.angle_alpha   90.00
_cell.angle_beta   90.00
_cell.angle_gamma   90.00
#
_symmetry.space_group_name_H-M   'P 1'
#
loop_
_entity.id
_entity.type
_entity.pdbx_description
1 polymer ?
#
loop_
_entity_poly.entity_id
_entity_poly.type
_entity_poly.pdbx_seq_one_letter_code
_entity_poly.pdbx_strand_id
1 'polypeptide(L)'
;MRNNKMIDMSYLISVCGDDADFKQEMIDTFLQNTPPVLEDMKSSLSEKDWKKIGDLAHKIKLSFTFMGISKAKDLIVDIEHSGRNNTEIEDIQDKIEQLNIICIQAFNELKEELKIL
;
A
#
# COMPACT_ATOMS: atom_id res chain seq x y z
N MET A 1 -7.11 -2.19 26.06
CA MET A 1 -7.53 -2.75 24.77
C MET A 1 -6.44 -2.60 23.74
N ARG A 2 -6.12 -3.69 23.08
CA ARG A 2 -5.10 -3.66 22.07
C ARG A 2 -5.66 -3.29 20.71
N ASN A 3 -4.92 -2.44 20.00
CA ASN A 3 -5.27 -2.06 18.64
C ASN A 3 -4.40 -2.83 17.65
N ASN A 4 -5.02 -3.71 16.85
CA ASN A 4 -4.33 -4.52 15.86
C ASN A 4 -4.51 -4.00 14.44
N LYS A 5 -4.90 -2.74 14.30
CA LYS A 5 -5.13 -2.18 12.98
C LYS A 5 -3.85 -2.04 12.18
N MET A 6 -3.94 -2.29 10.87
CA MET A 6 -2.87 -2.02 9.93
C MET A 6 -2.78 -0.55 9.57
N ILE A 7 -3.92 0.16 9.60
CA ILE A 7 -3.97 1.56 9.20
C ILE A 7 -3.89 2.49 10.40
N ASP A 8 -3.41 3.70 10.17
CA ASP A 8 -3.41 4.77 11.16
C ASP A 8 -3.91 6.03 10.45
N MET A 9 -5.11 6.46 10.82
CA MET A 9 -5.78 7.59 10.16
C MET A 9 -5.27 8.94 10.63
N SER A 10 -4.32 8.98 11.56
CA SER A 10 -3.85 10.25 12.14
C SER A 10 -3.38 11.24 11.09
N TYR A 11 -2.60 10.78 10.12
CA TYR A 11 -2.08 11.67 9.10
C TYR A 11 -3.20 12.17 8.18
N LEU A 12 -4.08 11.27 7.77
CA LEU A 12 -5.20 11.65 6.92
C LEU A 12 -6.10 12.66 7.63
N ILE A 13 -6.37 12.44 8.91
CA ILE A 13 -7.17 13.37 9.71
C ILE A 13 -6.49 14.73 9.79
N SER A 14 -5.16 14.76 9.95
CA SER A 14 -4.44 16.01 10.02
C SER A 14 -4.52 16.82 8.74
N VAL A 15 -4.63 16.14 7.59
CA VAL A 15 -4.73 16.79 6.29
C VAL A 15 -6.17 17.21 5.98
N CYS A 16 -7.14 16.32 6.26
CA CYS A 16 -8.53 16.55 5.88
C CYS A 16 -9.33 17.32 6.94
N GLY A 17 -8.87 17.31 8.19
CA GLY A 17 -9.62 17.93 9.28
C GLY A 17 -10.97 17.25 9.46
N ASP A 18 -12.02 18.06 9.54
CA ASP A 18 -13.38 17.59 9.74
C ASP A 18 -14.11 17.33 8.42
N ASP A 19 -13.43 17.42 7.29
CA ASP A 19 -14.06 17.26 5.99
C ASP A 19 -14.26 15.78 5.67
N ALA A 20 -15.44 15.27 6.01
CA ALA A 20 -15.76 13.84 5.78
C ALA A 20 -15.78 13.49 4.31
N ASP A 21 -16.24 14.40 3.46
CA ASP A 21 -16.28 14.16 2.02
C ASP A 21 -14.88 14.01 1.43
N PHE A 22 -13.95 14.84 1.89
CA PHE A 22 -12.58 14.76 1.44
C PHE A 22 -11.91 13.47 1.92
N LYS A 23 -12.15 13.09 3.17
CA LYS A 23 -11.63 11.81 3.69
C LYS A 23 -12.17 10.64 2.88
N GLN A 24 -13.47 10.65 2.58
CA GLN A 24 -14.10 9.59 1.80
C GLN A 24 -13.46 9.50 0.43
N GLU A 25 -13.25 10.65 -0.22
CA GLU A 25 -12.65 10.68 -1.56
C GLU A 25 -11.23 10.12 -1.54
N MET A 26 -10.44 10.47 -0.55
CA MET A 26 -9.07 9.98 -0.43
C MET A 26 -9.04 8.46 -0.24
N ILE A 27 -9.90 7.95 0.65
CA ILE A 27 -9.96 6.51 0.90
C ILE A 27 -10.46 5.76 -0.33
N ASP A 28 -11.52 6.26 -0.97
CA ASP A 28 -12.06 5.64 -2.19
C ASP A 28 -11.00 5.57 -3.29
N THR A 29 -10.28 6.66 -3.47
CA THR A 29 -9.24 6.73 -4.50
C THR A 29 -8.16 5.67 -4.22
N PHE A 30 -7.74 5.56 -2.97
CA PHE A 30 -6.74 4.57 -2.59
C PHE A 30 -7.24 3.15 -2.87
N LEU A 31 -8.49 2.86 -2.49
CA LEU A 31 -9.08 1.54 -2.67
C LEU A 31 -9.29 1.18 -4.14
N GLN A 32 -9.48 2.19 -5.00
CA GLN A 32 -9.67 1.94 -6.42
C GLN A 32 -8.34 1.81 -7.16
N ASN A 33 -7.35 2.60 -6.78
CA ASN A 33 -6.11 2.68 -7.55
C ASN A 33 -5.04 1.68 -7.12
N THR A 34 -5.08 1.21 -5.88
CA THR A 34 -4.03 0.36 -5.36
C THR A 34 -4.12 -1.10 -5.83
N PRO A 35 -5.32 -1.74 -5.82
CA PRO A 35 -5.38 -3.13 -6.25
C PRO A 35 -4.83 -3.40 -7.66
N PRO A 36 -5.12 -2.54 -8.68
CA PRO A 36 -4.51 -2.77 -10.01
C PRO A 36 -3.00 -2.75 -9.98
N VAL A 37 -2.38 -1.90 -9.15
CA VAL A 37 -0.92 -1.84 -9.06
C VAL A 37 -0.38 -3.12 -8.45
N LEU A 38 -1.05 -3.67 -7.44
CA LEU A 38 -0.64 -4.93 -6.83
C LEU A 38 -0.76 -6.09 -7.83
N GLU A 39 -1.79 -6.09 -8.67
CA GLU A 39 -1.93 -7.09 -9.72
C GLU A 39 -0.82 -6.96 -10.75
N ASP A 40 -0.48 -5.73 -11.12
CA ASP A 40 0.62 -5.49 -12.06
C ASP A 40 1.95 -5.96 -11.48
N MET A 41 2.15 -5.83 -10.17
CA MET A 41 3.35 -6.36 -9.52
C MET A 41 3.43 -7.88 -9.66
N LYS A 42 2.30 -8.58 -9.48
CA LYS A 42 2.27 -10.03 -9.62
C LYS A 42 2.58 -10.45 -11.04
N SER A 43 2.00 -9.75 -12.03
CA SER A 43 2.27 -10.05 -13.43
C SER A 43 3.73 -9.80 -13.76
N SER A 44 4.28 -8.69 -13.28
CA SER A 44 5.68 -8.35 -13.52
C SER A 44 6.62 -9.35 -12.86
N LEU A 45 6.22 -9.91 -11.72
CA LEU A 45 7.00 -10.94 -11.04
C LEU A 45 7.08 -12.19 -11.91
N SER A 46 5.96 -12.59 -12.52
CA SER A 46 5.92 -13.73 -13.42
C SER A 46 6.82 -13.52 -14.63
N GLU A 47 6.93 -12.28 -15.08
CA GLU A 47 7.75 -11.91 -16.25
C GLU A 47 9.20 -11.60 -15.86
N LYS A 48 9.50 -11.59 -14.56
CA LYS A 48 10.81 -11.24 -14.03
C LYS A 48 11.23 -9.84 -14.44
N ASP A 49 10.27 -8.93 -14.54
CA ASP A 49 10.52 -7.53 -14.88
C ASP A 49 10.76 -6.74 -13.60
N TRP A 50 11.98 -6.85 -13.11
CA TRP A 50 12.36 -6.29 -11.81
C TRP A 50 12.24 -4.78 -11.78
N LYS A 51 12.67 -4.12 -12.87
CA LYS A 51 12.59 -2.67 -12.92
C LYS A 51 11.16 -2.18 -12.83
N LYS A 52 10.24 -2.85 -13.51
CA LYS A 52 8.83 -2.47 -13.46
C LYS A 52 8.26 -2.64 -12.06
N ILE A 53 8.65 -3.72 -11.37
CA ILE A 53 8.24 -3.95 -9.99
C ILE A 53 8.69 -2.78 -9.10
N GLY A 54 9.95 -2.35 -9.26
CA GLY A 54 10.48 -1.23 -8.49
C GLY A 54 9.73 0.06 -8.77
N ASP A 55 9.39 0.30 -10.02
CA ASP A 55 8.64 1.51 -10.41
C ASP A 55 7.21 1.48 -9.87
N LEU A 56 6.58 0.31 -9.85
CA LEU A 56 5.25 0.16 -9.27
C LEU A 56 5.27 0.40 -7.76
N ALA A 57 6.29 -0.10 -7.08
CA ALA A 57 6.45 0.14 -5.65
C ALA A 57 6.61 1.64 -5.37
N HIS A 58 7.42 2.32 -6.19
CA HIS A 58 7.57 3.77 -6.06
C HIS A 58 6.23 4.49 -6.21
N LYS A 59 5.43 4.04 -7.15
CA LYS A 59 4.14 4.66 -7.47
C LYS A 59 3.18 4.66 -6.28
N ILE A 60 3.18 3.58 -5.48
CA ILE A 60 2.23 3.46 -4.36
C ILE A 60 2.79 3.91 -3.02
N LYS A 61 4.08 4.20 -2.95
CA LYS A 61 4.76 4.47 -1.68
C LYS A 61 4.10 5.60 -0.89
N LEU A 62 3.83 6.71 -1.55
CA LEU A 62 3.29 7.88 -0.87
C LEU A 62 1.86 7.65 -0.37
N SER A 63 1.03 6.99 -1.17
CA SER A 63 -0.34 6.74 -0.77
C SER A 63 -0.43 5.84 0.46
N PHE A 64 0.48 4.90 0.61
CA PHE A 64 0.53 4.07 1.81
C PHE A 64 0.91 4.88 3.03
N THR A 65 1.76 5.89 2.85
CA THR A 65 2.10 6.82 3.93
C THR A 65 0.85 7.59 4.36
N PHE A 66 0.06 8.10 3.40
CA PHE A 66 -1.17 8.82 3.72
C PHE A 66 -2.16 7.97 4.50
N MET A 67 -2.26 6.70 4.17
CA MET A 67 -3.20 5.80 4.83
C MET A 67 -2.63 5.20 6.12
N GLY A 68 -1.40 5.56 6.48
CA GLY A 68 -0.80 5.12 7.72
C GLY A 68 -0.55 3.62 7.79
N ILE A 69 -0.23 2.98 6.66
CA ILE A 69 0.02 1.55 6.62
C ILE A 69 1.52 1.32 6.79
N SER A 70 2.00 1.60 8.01
CA SER A 70 3.44 1.61 8.28
C SER A 70 4.11 0.25 8.11
N LYS A 71 3.38 -0.84 8.35
CA LYS A 71 3.97 -2.18 8.17
C LYS A 71 4.27 -2.48 6.71
N ALA A 72 3.55 -1.87 5.78
CA ALA A 72 3.81 -2.03 4.35
C ALA A 72 4.94 -1.14 3.86
N LYS A 73 5.20 -0.04 4.55
CA LYS A 73 6.15 0.96 4.07
C LYS A 73 7.54 0.40 3.86
N ASP A 74 8.06 -0.34 4.84
CA ASP A 74 9.40 -0.92 4.73
C ASP A 74 9.48 -1.94 3.61
N LEU A 75 8.42 -2.75 3.45
CA LEU A 75 8.36 -3.71 2.35
C LEU A 75 8.38 -3.00 1.00
N ILE A 76 7.62 -1.92 0.87
CA ILE A 76 7.56 -1.16 -0.38
C ILE A 76 8.91 -0.55 -0.70
N VAL A 77 9.59 0.03 0.30
CA VAL A 77 10.91 0.62 0.11
C VAL A 77 11.91 -0.46 -0.34
N ASP A 78 11.88 -1.62 0.30
CA ASP A 78 12.77 -2.72 -0.06
C ASP A 78 12.49 -3.23 -1.47
N ILE A 79 11.21 -3.37 -1.83
CA ILE A 79 10.81 -3.83 -3.17
C ILE A 79 11.27 -2.83 -4.22
N GLU A 80 11.09 -1.54 -3.95
CA GLU A 80 11.54 -0.49 -4.86
C GLU A 80 13.03 -0.56 -5.08
N HIS A 81 13.79 -0.66 -4.00
CA HIS A 81 15.25 -0.69 -4.06
C HIS A 81 15.75 -1.93 -4.81
N SER A 82 15.24 -3.09 -4.42
CA SER A 82 15.70 -4.35 -5.04
C SER A 82 15.32 -4.42 -6.50
N GLY A 83 14.13 -3.97 -6.87
CA GLY A 83 13.69 -4.00 -8.25
C GLY A 83 14.50 -3.06 -9.12
N ARG A 84 14.71 -1.84 -8.67
CA ARG A 84 15.43 -0.83 -9.46
C ARG A 84 16.91 -1.13 -9.58
N ASN A 85 17.50 -1.74 -8.57
CA ASN A 85 18.93 -2.03 -8.57
C ASN A 85 19.26 -3.47 -8.92
N ASN A 86 18.25 -4.28 -9.19
CA ASN A 86 18.41 -5.69 -9.55
C ASN A 86 19.24 -6.44 -8.51
N THR A 87 18.94 -6.19 -7.23
CA THR A 87 19.63 -6.81 -6.10
C THR A 87 18.62 -7.55 -5.23
N GLU A 88 19.07 -8.62 -4.56
CA GLU A 88 18.23 -9.37 -3.63
C GLU A 88 16.89 -9.77 -4.24
N ILE A 89 16.88 -10.08 -5.55
CA ILE A 89 15.65 -10.35 -6.28
C ILE A 89 14.98 -11.63 -5.83
N GLU A 90 15.73 -12.56 -5.24
CA GLU A 90 15.15 -13.79 -4.71
C GLU A 90 14.20 -13.53 -3.55
N ASP A 91 14.32 -12.38 -2.87
CA ASP A 91 13.45 -12.01 -1.75
C ASP A 91 12.23 -11.19 -2.19
N ILE A 92 12.22 -10.72 -3.43
CA ILE A 92 11.14 -9.84 -3.90
C ILE A 92 9.78 -10.54 -3.86
N GLN A 93 9.73 -11.80 -4.30
CA GLN A 93 8.47 -12.55 -4.31
C GLN A 93 7.88 -12.62 -2.91
N ASP A 94 8.70 -12.97 -1.93
CA ASP A 94 8.24 -13.11 -0.56
C ASP A 94 7.74 -11.79 -0.01
N LYS A 95 8.44 -10.70 -0.30
CA LYS A 95 8.04 -9.38 0.15
C LYS A 95 6.74 -8.92 -0.49
N ILE A 96 6.53 -9.22 -1.77
CA ILE A 96 5.27 -8.92 -2.46
C ILE A 96 4.13 -9.70 -1.82
N GLU A 97 4.35 -10.97 -1.47
CA GLU A 97 3.33 -11.78 -0.82
C GLU A 97 2.97 -11.20 0.54
N GLN A 98 3.96 -10.78 1.32
CA GLN A 98 3.72 -10.14 2.61
C GLN A 98 2.95 -8.83 2.44
N LEU A 99 3.31 -8.05 1.43
CA LEU A 99 2.61 -6.79 1.13
C LEU A 99 1.14 -7.06 0.82
N ASN A 100 0.85 -8.09 0.04
CA ASN A 100 -0.53 -8.42 -0.30
C ASN A 100 -1.34 -8.82 0.94
N ILE A 101 -0.75 -9.57 1.86
CA ILE A 101 -1.43 -9.97 3.09
C ILE A 101 -1.78 -8.73 3.92
N ILE A 102 -0.83 -7.81 4.07
CA ILE A 102 -1.07 -6.55 4.79
C ILE A 102 -2.18 -5.76 4.12
N CYS A 103 -2.18 -5.70 2.79
CA CYS A 103 -3.16 -4.93 2.04
C CYS A 103 -4.57 -5.48 2.21
N ILE A 104 -4.75 -6.79 2.26
CA ILE A 104 -6.08 -7.37 2.46
C ILE A 104 -6.68 -6.85 3.75
N GLN A 105 -5.92 -6.89 4.83
CA GLN A 105 -6.40 -6.38 6.11
C GLN A 105 -6.61 -4.87 6.07
N ALA A 106 -5.66 -4.13 5.51
CA ALA A 106 -5.76 -2.67 5.44
C ALA A 106 -6.97 -2.22 4.63
N PHE A 107 -7.23 -2.89 3.50
CA PHE A 107 -8.38 -2.55 2.67
C PHE A 107 -9.69 -2.76 3.42
N ASN A 108 -9.80 -3.86 4.16
CA ASN A 108 -10.99 -4.13 4.95
C ASN A 108 -11.18 -3.06 6.03
N GLU A 109 -10.10 -2.66 6.69
CA GLU A 109 -10.16 -1.61 7.71
C GLU A 109 -10.58 -0.27 7.11
N LEU A 110 -10.07 0.05 5.93
CA LEU A 110 -10.45 1.30 5.26
C LEU A 110 -11.92 1.30 4.85
N LYS A 111 -12.44 0.15 4.42
CA LYS A 111 -13.85 0.04 4.11
C LYS A 111 -14.71 0.26 5.36
N GLU A 112 -14.25 -0.20 6.52
CA GLU A 112 -14.96 0.07 7.76
C GLU A 112 -14.93 1.56 8.11
N GLU A 113 -13.80 2.24 7.85
CA GLU A 113 -13.73 3.68 8.07
C GLU A 113 -14.76 4.43 7.21
N LEU A 114 -14.98 3.98 5.98
CA LEU A 114 -15.97 4.61 5.11
C LEU A 114 -17.38 4.50 5.68
N LYS A 115 -17.68 3.43 6.40
CA LYS A 115 -19.02 3.22 6.95
C LYS A 115 -19.35 4.19 8.09
N ILE A 116 -18.34 4.74 8.74
CA ILE A 116 -18.56 5.61 9.89
C ILE A 116 -18.37 7.10 9.55
N LEU A 117 -18.14 7.42 8.30
CA LEU A 117 -18.00 8.82 7.88
C LEU A 117 -19.33 9.55 7.71
#